data_473683bb7cfca4399f4bbd10603a2d75
#
_entry.id   473683bb7cfca4399f4bbd10603a2d75
#
_cell.length_a   1.000
_cell.length_b   1.000
_cell.length_c   1.000
_cell.angle_alpha   90.00
_cell.angle_beta   90.00
_cell.angle_gamma   90.00
#
_symmetry.space_group_name_H-M   'P 1'
#
loop_
_entity.id
_entity.type
_entity.pdbx_description
1 polymer ?
#
loop_
_entity_poly.entity_id
_entity_poly.type
_entity_poly.pdbx_seq_one_letter_code
_entity_poly.pdbx_strand_id
1 'polypeptide(L)'
;MQELLEKIEKRRTFAIISHPDAGKTTLTEKLLLYGGAIHLAGSVKARKTAKHAVSDWMEIEKQRGISVTSSVLQFDYDGYRVNILDTPGHQDFSEDTYRTLMAADSAVMLIDAAKGVEPPTKKRCWVCHRRHLPIFTFVNKLDRYGRNPFELMDELEKVLNIRAYPVNWPIGIDGHYKGVYDRLQNTIELFEDDTSHGTNKLKSTTGSLDDPKIK
;
A
#
# COMPACT_ATOMS: atom_id res chain seq x y z
N MET A 1 32.88 12.01 3.45
CA MET A 1 31.80 12.91 3.05
C MET A 1 31.07 12.38 1.82
N GLN A 2 31.77 11.98 0.76
CA GLN A 2 31.19 11.43 -0.49
C GLN A 2 30.39 10.15 -0.25
N GLU A 3 30.90 9.20 0.53
CA GLU A 3 30.19 7.96 0.90
C GLU A 3 28.89 8.22 1.69
N LEU A 4 28.87 9.25 2.53
CA LEU A 4 27.68 9.64 3.29
C LEU A 4 26.61 10.23 2.36
N LEU A 5 27.00 11.06 1.40
CA LEU A 5 26.10 11.64 0.41
C LEU A 5 25.46 10.53 -0.45
N GLU A 6 26.27 9.58 -0.92
CA GLU A 6 25.77 8.43 -1.69
C GLU A 6 24.75 7.58 -0.88
N LYS A 7 25.01 7.36 0.40
CA LYS A 7 24.04 6.66 1.28
C LYS A 7 22.74 7.46 1.48
N ILE A 8 22.81 8.79 1.52
CA ILE A 8 21.63 9.65 1.62
C ILE A 8 20.83 9.62 0.32
N GLU A 9 21.50 9.74 -0.83
CA GLU A 9 20.87 9.71 -2.15
C GLU A 9 20.16 8.38 -2.45
N LYS A 10 20.62 7.28 -1.87
CA LYS A 10 20.01 5.96 -1.98
C LYS A 10 18.87 5.69 -0.99
N ARG A 11 18.51 6.64 -0.11
CA ARG A 11 17.36 6.48 0.80
C ARG A 11 16.05 6.91 0.14
N ARG A 12 15.01 6.14 0.43
CA ARG A 12 13.63 6.45 0.06
C ARG A 12 12.74 6.22 1.26
N THR A 13 12.13 7.28 1.75
CA THR A 13 11.29 7.23 2.95
C THR A 13 9.87 7.62 2.59
N PHE A 14 8.91 6.74 2.82
CA PHE A 14 7.51 7.06 2.61
C PHE A 14 6.64 6.64 3.79
N ALA A 15 5.58 7.40 4.00
CA ALA A 15 4.56 7.08 4.99
C ALA A 15 3.36 6.40 4.33
N ILE A 16 2.76 5.42 5.01
CA ILE A 16 1.50 4.83 4.56
C ILE A 16 0.36 5.47 5.34
N ILE A 17 -0.54 6.14 4.63
CA ILE A 17 -1.74 6.76 5.17
C ILE A 17 -2.99 6.02 4.68
N SER A 18 -3.91 5.74 5.58
CA SER A 18 -5.13 5.01 5.24
C SER A 18 -6.24 5.24 6.26
N HIS A 19 -7.46 4.88 5.88
CA HIS A 19 -8.53 4.59 6.82
C HIS A 19 -8.25 3.25 7.57
N PRO A 20 -8.74 3.05 8.80
CA PRO A 20 -8.75 1.74 9.44
C PRO A 20 -9.39 0.69 8.53
N ASP A 21 -8.90 -0.55 8.57
CA ASP A 21 -9.35 -1.68 7.74
C ASP A 21 -9.15 -1.56 6.22
N ALA A 22 -8.52 -0.50 5.72
CA ALA A 22 -8.15 -0.40 4.30
C ALA A 22 -7.09 -1.43 3.86
N GLY A 23 -6.43 -2.09 4.83
CA GLY A 23 -5.41 -3.11 4.59
C GLY A 23 -3.97 -2.61 4.72
N LYS A 24 -3.74 -1.55 5.51
CA LYS A 24 -2.42 -0.95 5.71
C LYS A 24 -1.39 -1.98 6.19
N THR A 25 -1.66 -2.69 7.29
CA THR A 25 -0.77 -3.73 7.83
C THR A 25 -0.48 -4.82 6.79
N THR A 26 -1.51 -5.24 6.04
CA THR A 26 -1.34 -6.22 4.97
C THR A 26 -0.43 -5.72 3.85
N LEU A 27 -0.59 -4.46 3.42
CA LEU A 27 0.29 -3.84 2.42
C LEU A 27 1.73 -3.76 2.93
N THR A 28 1.93 -3.29 4.16
CA THR A 28 3.25 -3.20 4.79
C THR A 28 3.94 -4.56 4.84
N GLU A 29 3.24 -5.60 5.29
CA GLU A 29 3.75 -6.97 5.31
C GLU A 29 4.11 -7.48 3.90
N LYS A 30 3.31 -7.16 2.89
CA LYS A 30 3.60 -7.52 1.50
C LYS A 30 4.83 -6.79 0.97
N LEU A 31 4.99 -5.50 1.26
CA LEU A 31 6.18 -4.75 0.87
C LEU A 31 7.45 -5.35 1.49
N LEU A 32 7.41 -5.73 2.78
CA LEU A 32 8.51 -6.40 3.45
C LEU A 32 8.79 -7.79 2.86
N LEU A 33 7.75 -8.55 2.51
CA LEU A 33 7.89 -9.86 1.88
C LEU A 33 8.52 -9.76 0.48
N TYR A 34 8.03 -8.84 -0.35
CA TYR A 34 8.58 -8.64 -1.70
C TYR A 34 9.98 -8.02 -1.67
N GLY A 35 10.24 -7.14 -0.70
CA GLY A 35 11.57 -6.60 -0.42
C GLY A 35 12.56 -7.61 0.18
N GLY A 36 12.11 -8.83 0.53
CA GLY A 36 12.95 -9.88 1.08
C GLY A 36 13.33 -9.70 2.56
N ALA A 37 12.71 -8.74 3.25
CA ALA A 37 12.96 -8.50 4.69
C ALA A 37 12.30 -9.57 5.58
N ILE A 38 11.22 -10.19 5.10
CA ILE A 38 10.54 -11.31 5.76
C ILE A 38 10.29 -12.44 4.76
N HIS A 39 10.19 -13.68 5.26
CA HIS A 39 9.96 -14.85 4.42
C HIS A 39 8.48 -15.22 4.28
N LEU A 40 7.64 -14.81 5.23
CA LEU A 40 6.21 -15.08 5.24
C LEU A 40 5.48 -13.85 5.80
N ALA A 41 4.43 -13.41 5.13
CA ALA A 41 3.56 -12.37 5.65
C ALA A 41 2.57 -12.95 6.68
N GLY A 42 2.27 -12.18 7.73
CA GLY A 42 1.23 -12.51 8.70
C GLY A 42 -0.16 -12.21 8.12
N SER A 43 -1.19 -12.95 8.55
CA SER A 43 -2.57 -12.66 8.22
C SER A 43 -3.27 -11.98 9.39
N VAL A 44 -3.70 -10.75 9.20
CA VAL A 44 -4.46 -9.98 10.22
C VAL A 44 -5.78 -10.66 10.58
N LYS A 45 -6.34 -11.47 9.68
CA LYS A 45 -7.61 -12.18 9.91
C LYS A 45 -7.50 -13.49 10.68
N ALA A 46 -6.30 -14.02 10.86
CA ALA A 46 -6.12 -15.30 11.54
C ALA A 46 -6.20 -15.13 13.07
N ARG A 47 -7.39 -14.93 13.58
CA ARG A 47 -7.69 -15.01 15.04
C ARG A 47 -7.30 -16.36 15.68
N LYS A 48 -6.82 -17.33 14.91
CA LYS A 48 -6.51 -18.71 15.38
C LYS A 48 -5.11 -19.22 15.04
N THR A 49 -4.27 -18.46 14.33
CA THR A 49 -2.90 -18.88 14.03
C THR A 49 -1.90 -17.96 14.71
N ALA A 50 -0.85 -18.53 15.31
CA ALA A 50 0.15 -17.87 16.15
C ALA A 50 1.10 -16.88 15.40
N LYS A 51 0.79 -16.48 14.15
CA LYS A 51 1.59 -15.54 13.38
C LYS A 51 0.88 -14.18 13.33
N HIS A 52 1.41 -13.24 14.08
CA HIS A 52 1.01 -11.83 14.01
C HIS A 52 1.82 -11.08 12.95
N ALA A 53 1.29 -9.95 12.47
CA ALA A 53 2.00 -9.07 11.58
C ALA A 53 3.30 -8.53 12.23
N VAL A 54 4.36 -8.41 11.45
CA VAL A 54 5.67 -7.92 11.96
C VAL A 54 5.58 -6.44 12.37
N SER A 55 4.69 -5.68 11.73
CA SER A 55 4.44 -4.28 12.05
C SER A 55 3.68 -4.07 13.37
N ASP A 56 2.93 -5.07 13.84
CA ASP A 56 2.09 -4.98 15.04
C ASP A 56 2.79 -5.65 16.23
N TRP A 57 3.81 -5.01 16.78
CA TRP A 57 4.65 -5.56 17.84
C TRP A 57 4.13 -5.29 19.25
N MET A 58 3.28 -4.28 19.43
CA MET A 58 2.67 -4.02 20.74
C MET A 58 1.48 -4.94 21.00
N GLU A 59 1.31 -5.36 22.27
CA GLU A 59 0.22 -6.25 22.69
C GLU A 59 -1.17 -5.67 22.39
N ILE A 60 -1.33 -4.34 22.56
CA ILE A 60 -2.57 -3.61 22.25
C ILE A 60 -2.88 -3.67 20.75
N GLU A 61 -1.87 -3.56 19.89
CA GLU A 61 -2.04 -3.63 18.43
C GLU A 61 -2.48 -5.03 18.02
N LYS A 62 -1.87 -6.06 18.60
CA LYS A 62 -2.26 -7.46 18.37
C LYS A 62 -3.70 -7.77 18.79
N GLN A 63 -4.13 -7.23 19.94
CA GLN A 63 -5.49 -7.44 20.45
C GLN A 63 -6.55 -6.72 19.62
N ARG A 64 -6.26 -5.51 19.16
CA ARG A 64 -7.19 -4.69 18.38
C ARG A 64 -7.13 -4.93 16.88
N GLY A 65 -6.02 -5.51 16.38
CA GLY A 65 -5.76 -5.70 14.95
C GLY A 65 -5.56 -4.38 14.18
N ILE A 66 -5.12 -3.34 14.89
CA ILE A 66 -4.82 -2.01 14.35
C ILE A 66 -3.50 -1.50 14.92
N SER A 67 -2.72 -0.80 14.10
CA SER A 67 -1.49 -0.12 14.55
C SER A 67 -1.87 1.11 15.39
N VAL A 68 -1.35 1.17 16.61
CA VAL A 68 -1.58 2.25 17.58
C VAL A 68 -0.42 3.24 17.60
N THR A 69 0.80 2.76 17.35
CA THR A 69 2.01 3.57 17.33
C THR A 69 2.63 3.61 15.94
N SER A 70 3.35 4.70 15.66
CA SER A 70 4.15 4.79 14.43
C SER A 70 5.38 3.92 14.54
N SER A 71 5.64 3.08 13.55
CA SER A 71 6.84 2.26 13.46
C SER A 71 7.62 2.57 12.19
N VAL A 72 8.95 2.36 12.24
CA VAL A 72 9.83 2.49 11.08
C VAL A 72 10.31 1.11 10.68
N LEU A 73 9.97 0.71 9.46
CA LEU A 73 10.35 -0.57 8.88
C LEU A 73 11.32 -0.31 7.72
N GLN A 74 12.36 -1.14 7.59
CA GLN A 74 13.40 -0.93 6.61
C GLN A 74 13.70 -2.20 5.83
N PHE A 75 14.01 -2.03 4.55
CA PHE A 75 14.56 -3.09 3.70
C PHE A 75 15.36 -2.48 2.53
N ASP A 76 16.20 -3.30 1.93
CA ASP A 76 16.94 -2.90 0.72
C ASP A 76 16.21 -3.46 -0.51
N TYR A 77 16.01 -2.61 -1.52
CA TYR A 77 15.35 -2.97 -2.76
C TYR A 77 15.97 -2.20 -3.92
N ASP A 78 16.38 -2.90 -4.96
CA ASP A 78 16.95 -2.34 -6.20
C ASP A 78 18.07 -1.30 -5.96
N GLY A 79 18.96 -1.59 -4.98
CA GLY A 79 20.07 -0.71 -4.61
C GLY A 79 19.69 0.50 -3.76
N TYR A 80 18.42 0.63 -3.39
CA TYR A 80 17.92 1.67 -2.47
C TYR A 80 17.64 1.11 -1.09
N ARG A 81 17.86 1.94 -0.07
CA ARG A 81 17.38 1.70 1.30
C ARG A 81 15.99 2.31 1.45
N VAL A 82 14.98 1.45 1.52
CA VAL A 82 13.58 1.83 1.66
C VAL A 82 13.21 1.88 3.14
N ASN A 83 12.63 3.00 3.58
CA ASN A 83 12.06 3.17 4.91
C ASN A 83 10.56 3.36 4.78
N ILE A 84 9.79 2.50 5.45
CA ILE A 84 8.34 2.64 5.57
C ILE A 84 8.04 3.22 6.95
N LEU A 85 7.38 4.36 6.97
CA LEU A 85 6.82 4.95 8.18
C LEU A 85 5.36 4.49 8.30
N ASP A 86 5.13 3.51 9.16
CA ASP A 86 3.79 3.01 9.40
C ASP A 86 3.05 3.94 10.36
N THR A 87 1.98 4.59 9.87
CA THR A 87 1.20 5.55 10.65
C THR A 87 0.01 4.89 11.32
N PRO A 88 -0.40 5.31 12.54
CA PRO A 88 -1.62 4.83 13.15
C PRO A 88 -2.83 5.06 12.25
N GLY A 89 -3.64 4.01 12.04
CA GLY A 89 -4.86 4.09 11.23
C GLY A 89 -6.03 4.78 11.94
N HIS A 90 -6.03 4.84 13.27
CA HIS A 90 -7.13 5.32 14.08
C HIS A 90 -7.26 6.86 14.11
N GLN A 91 -8.49 7.37 14.29
CA GLN A 91 -8.75 8.83 14.28
C GLN A 91 -8.08 9.56 15.46
N ASP A 92 -7.93 8.87 16.59
CA ASP A 92 -7.44 9.42 17.85
C ASP A 92 -5.92 9.70 17.87
N PHE A 93 -5.19 9.19 16.85
CA PHE A 93 -3.73 9.35 16.75
C PHE A 93 -3.30 10.33 15.65
N SER A 94 -4.08 11.38 15.43
CA SER A 94 -3.83 12.34 14.34
C SER A 94 -2.51 13.12 14.49
N GLU A 95 -2.05 13.37 15.73
CA GLU A 95 -0.80 14.09 15.98
C GLU A 95 0.43 13.25 15.62
N ASP A 96 0.44 11.97 15.99
CA ASP A 96 1.52 11.05 15.63
C ASP A 96 1.62 10.86 14.12
N THR A 97 0.47 10.79 13.44
CA THR A 97 0.42 10.76 11.97
C THR A 97 1.05 12.01 11.38
N TYR A 98 0.75 13.20 11.94
CA TYR A 98 1.33 14.45 11.47
C TYR A 98 2.86 14.46 11.66
N ARG A 99 3.36 14.07 12.84
CA ARG A 99 4.80 13.98 13.12
C ARG A 99 5.50 13.01 12.20
N THR A 100 4.89 11.84 11.94
CA THR A 100 5.42 10.83 11.02
C THR A 100 5.53 11.36 9.60
N LEU A 101 4.51 12.06 9.12
CA LEU A 101 4.52 12.69 7.80
C LEU A 101 5.57 13.80 7.68
N MET A 102 6.03 14.37 8.80
CA MET A 102 7.15 15.33 8.77
C MET A 102 8.49 14.71 8.38
N ALA A 103 8.67 13.43 8.63
CA ALA A 103 9.90 12.69 8.33
C ALA A 103 9.85 11.95 6.98
N ALA A 104 8.72 12.02 6.26
CA ALA A 104 8.53 11.32 5.00
C ALA A 104 8.89 12.20 3.80
N ASP A 105 9.45 11.58 2.76
CA ASP A 105 9.72 12.19 1.45
C ASP A 105 8.48 12.12 0.53
N SER A 106 7.61 11.14 0.78
CA SER A 106 6.36 10.91 0.04
C SER A 106 5.35 10.15 0.90
N ALA A 107 4.11 10.02 0.41
CA ALA A 107 3.07 9.26 1.07
C ALA A 107 2.42 8.25 0.10
N VAL A 108 2.17 7.05 0.59
CA VAL A 108 1.29 6.07 -0.05
C VAL A 108 -0.07 6.14 0.61
N MET A 109 -1.05 6.62 -0.13
CA MET A 109 -2.44 6.69 0.32
C MET A 109 -3.18 5.43 -0.09
N LEU A 110 -3.62 4.65 0.91
CA LEU A 110 -4.31 3.39 0.71
C LEU A 110 -5.83 3.60 0.80
N ILE A 111 -6.54 3.17 -0.24
CA ILE A 111 -8.00 3.28 -0.37
C ILE A 111 -8.60 1.88 -0.52
N ASP A 112 -9.70 1.63 0.15
CA ASP A 112 -10.53 0.43 -0.03
C ASP A 112 -11.43 0.62 -1.26
N ALA A 113 -11.36 -0.29 -2.24
CA ALA A 113 -12.13 -0.20 -3.49
C ALA A 113 -13.65 -0.13 -3.27
N ALA A 114 -14.17 -0.74 -2.22
CA ALA A 114 -15.60 -0.71 -1.90
C ALA A 114 -16.03 0.59 -1.21
N LYS A 115 -15.16 1.17 -0.37
CA LYS A 115 -15.49 2.34 0.46
C LYS A 115 -15.14 3.68 -0.19
N GLY A 116 -14.11 3.71 -1.04
CA GLY A 116 -13.60 4.95 -1.63
C GLY A 116 -12.86 5.84 -0.65
N VAL A 117 -12.97 7.16 -0.80
CA VAL A 117 -12.26 8.15 0.00
C VAL A 117 -13.03 8.46 1.29
N GLU A 118 -12.58 7.91 2.41
CA GLU A 118 -13.18 8.11 3.71
C GLU A 118 -12.65 9.37 4.43
N PRO A 119 -13.41 9.98 5.37
CA PRO A 119 -13.05 11.25 6.01
C PRO A 119 -11.64 11.28 6.64
N PRO A 120 -11.14 10.21 7.32
CA PRO A 120 -9.79 10.20 7.87
C PRO A 120 -8.71 10.29 6.78
N THR A 121 -8.93 9.63 5.64
CA THR A 121 -8.02 9.68 4.48
C THR A 121 -7.96 11.09 3.90
N LYS A 122 -9.10 11.77 3.78
CA LYS A 122 -9.18 13.15 3.31
C LYS A 122 -8.36 14.10 4.17
N LYS A 123 -8.48 14.00 5.51
CA LYS A 123 -7.70 14.84 6.44
C LYS A 123 -6.19 14.65 6.27
N ARG A 124 -5.73 13.41 6.14
CA ARG A 124 -4.31 13.09 5.95
C ARG A 124 -3.78 13.54 4.60
N CYS A 125 -4.56 13.35 3.55
CA CYS A 125 -4.24 13.86 2.21
C CYS A 125 -4.05 15.39 2.23
N TRP A 126 -4.92 16.12 2.92
CA TRP A 126 -4.80 17.57 3.07
C TRP A 126 -3.48 17.97 3.78
N VAL A 127 -3.03 17.23 4.80
CA VAL A 127 -1.73 17.45 5.43
C VAL A 127 -0.59 17.25 4.45
N CYS A 128 -0.62 16.17 3.65
CA CYS A 128 0.37 15.93 2.61
C CYS A 128 0.39 17.05 1.57
N HIS A 129 -0.79 17.49 1.11
CA HIS A 129 -0.92 18.57 0.14
C HIS A 129 -0.32 19.89 0.65
N ARG A 130 -0.63 20.30 1.90
CA ARG A 130 -0.04 21.51 2.52
C ARG A 130 1.47 21.45 2.65
N ARG A 131 2.03 20.26 2.69
CA ARG A 131 3.48 20.05 2.80
C ARG A 131 4.15 19.75 1.46
N HIS A 132 3.40 19.81 0.37
CA HIS A 132 3.89 19.46 -0.96
C HIS A 132 4.52 18.05 -1.03
N LEU A 133 4.03 17.12 -0.18
CA LEU A 133 4.47 15.72 -0.24
C LEU A 133 3.81 15.04 -1.44
N PRO A 134 4.59 14.40 -2.33
CA PRO A 134 4.04 13.58 -3.39
C PRO A 134 3.19 12.44 -2.81
N ILE A 135 2.02 12.21 -3.41
CA ILE A 135 1.08 11.17 -2.98
C ILE A 135 0.97 10.11 -4.07
N PHE A 136 1.20 8.87 -3.68
CA PHE A 136 0.92 7.68 -4.47
C PHE A 136 -0.37 7.04 -3.95
N THR A 137 -1.40 6.93 -4.77
CA THR A 137 -2.66 6.31 -4.36
C THR A 137 -2.66 4.82 -4.72
N PHE A 138 -2.88 3.98 -3.71
CA PHE A 138 -3.02 2.54 -3.88
C PHE A 138 -4.46 2.14 -3.58
N VAL A 139 -5.18 1.68 -4.62
CA VAL A 139 -6.54 1.15 -4.48
C VAL A 139 -6.45 -0.34 -4.17
N ASN A 140 -6.90 -0.72 -2.98
CA ASN A 140 -6.79 -2.08 -2.45
C ASN A 140 -8.12 -2.82 -2.50
N LYS A 141 -8.06 -4.13 -2.41
CA LYS A 141 -9.20 -5.07 -2.36
C LYS A 141 -10.03 -5.10 -3.65
N LEU A 142 -9.40 -4.90 -4.79
CA LEU A 142 -10.02 -5.04 -6.10
C LEU A 142 -10.41 -6.50 -6.44
N ASP A 143 -9.91 -7.46 -5.65
CA ASP A 143 -10.28 -8.88 -5.66
C ASP A 143 -11.72 -9.15 -5.19
N ARG A 144 -12.38 -8.14 -4.62
CA ARG A 144 -13.73 -8.23 -4.06
C ARG A 144 -14.70 -7.35 -4.81
N TYR A 145 -15.98 -7.51 -4.50
CA TYR A 145 -17.00 -6.56 -4.96
C TYR A 145 -16.66 -5.15 -4.46
N GLY A 146 -16.60 -4.22 -5.37
CA GLY A 146 -16.19 -2.85 -5.11
C GLY A 146 -16.81 -1.88 -6.11
N ARG A 147 -16.36 -0.64 -6.02
CA ARG A 147 -16.78 0.42 -6.95
C ARG A 147 -15.97 0.35 -8.24
N ASN A 148 -16.56 0.84 -9.30
CA ASN A 148 -15.87 0.93 -10.59
C ASN A 148 -14.61 1.80 -10.48
N PRO A 149 -13.46 1.37 -11.03
CA PRO A 149 -12.22 2.13 -10.99
C PRO A 149 -12.33 3.57 -11.53
N PHE A 150 -13.14 3.83 -12.55
CA PHE A 150 -13.40 5.18 -13.06
C PHE A 150 -14.13 6.06 -12.03
N GLU A 151 -15.12 5.51 -11.33
CA GLU A 151 -15.83 6.23 -10.26
C GLU A 151 -14.91 6.56 -9.10
N LEU A 152 -13.98 5.64 -8.76
CA LEU A 152 -12.98 5.88 -7.73
C LEU A 152 -12.00 6.98 -8.13
N MET A 153 -11.57 7.03 -9.40
CA MET A 153 -10.73 8.12 -9.91
C MET A 153 -11.46 9.46 -9.85
N ASP A 154 -12.71 9.50 -10.30
CA ASP A 154 -13.54 10.70 -10.25
C ASP A 154 -13.73 11.20 -8.81
N GLU A 155 -13.92 10.30 -7.86
CA GLU A 155 -14.04 10.64 -6.45
C GLU A 155 -12.71 11.20 -5.91
N LEU A 156 -11.58 10.55 -6.22
CA LEU A 156 -10.25 11.04 -5.84
C LEU A 156 -10.03 12.47 -6.32
N GLU A 157 -10.31 12.74 -7.57
CA GLU A 157 -10.15 14.08 -8.14
C GLU A 157 -11.06 15.12 -7.48
N LYS A 158 -12.34 14.80 -7.31
CA LYS A 158 -13.34 15.71 -6.72
C LYS A 158 -13.12 15.95 -5.23
N VAL A 159 -12.87 14.87 -4.46
CA VAL A 159 -12.81 14.95 -2.99
C VAL A 159 -11.48 15.48 -2.50
N LEU A 160 -10.38 15.13 -3.16
CA LEU A 160 -9.02 15.49 -2.76
C LEU A 160 -8.47 16.70 -3.54
N ASN A 161 -9.17 17.15 -4.58
CA ASN A 161 -8.74 18.22 -5.47
C ASN A 161 -7.34 17.98 -6.06
N ILE A 162 -7.11 16.78 -6.55
CA ILE A 162 -5.88 16.33 -7.22
C ILE A 162 -6.22 15.83 -8.62
N ARG A 163 -5.23 15.76 -9.49
CA ARG A 163 -5.36 15.04 -10.76
C ARG A 163 -4.88 13.61 -10.57
N ALA A 164 -5.71 12.64 -10.94
CA ALA A 164 -5.38 11.23 -10.85
C ALA A 164 -4.82 10.72 -12.18
N TYR A 165 -3.68 10.06 -12.15
CA TYR A 165 -3.10 9.37 -13.28
C TYR A 165 -2.91 7.90 -12.96
N PRO A 166 -3.65 6.99 -13.61
CA PRO A 166 -3.52 5.56 -13.33
C PRO A 166 -2.19 5.02 -13.89
N VAL A 167 -1.33 4.54 -13.01
CA VAL A 167 -0.06 3.89 -13.37
C VAL A 167 -0.34 2.47 -13.88
N ASN A 168 -1.19 1.74 -13.16
CA ASN A 168 -1.70 0.45 -13.60
C ASN A 168 -3.22 0.40 -13.55
N TRP A 169 -3.77 -0.51 -14.34
CA TRP A 169 -5.20 -0.69 -14.49
C TRP A 169 -5.60 -2.12 -14.16
N PRO A 170 -6.65 -2.35 -13.36
CA PRO A 170 -7.09 -3.70 -13.01
C PRO A 170 -7.66 -4.44 -14.22
N ILE A 171 -7.35 -5.73 -14.31
CA ILE A 171 -7.94 -6.67 -15.27
C ILE A 171 -8.95 -7.53 -14.53
N GLY A 172 -10.22 -7.34 -14.84
CA GLY A 172 -11.34 -7.91 -14.08
C GLY A 172 -11.67 -7.10 -12.82
N ILE A 173 -12.94 -7.10 -12.44
CA ILE A 173 -13.50 -6.44 -11.26
C ILE A 173 -14.55 -7.37 -10.63
N ASP A 174 -15.07 -6.99 -9.46
CA ASP A 174 -16.22 -7.67 -8.81
C ASP A 174 -16.02 -9.16 -8.57
N GLY A 175 -14.89 -9.52 -7.97
CA GLY A 175 -14.54 -10.90 -7.67
C GLY A 175 -13.90 -11.67 -8.84
N HIS A 176 -13.73 -11.04 -10.00
CA HIS A 176 -13.07 -11.60 -11.18
C HIS A 176 -11.70 -10.96 -11.45
N TYR A 177 -11.06 -10.43 -10.43
CA TYR A 177 -9.74 -9.82 -10.55
C TYR A 177 -8.69 -10.86 -10.95
N LYS A 178 -8.03 -10.62 -12.10
CA LYS A 178 -7.07 -11.56 -12.69
C LYS A 178 -5.65 -10.99 -12.73
N GLY A 179 -5.49 -9.67 -12.65
CA GLY A 179 -4.18 -9.07 -12.80
C GLY A 179 -4.24 -7.57 -13.02
N VAL A 180 -3.15 -7.02 -13.53
CA VAL A 180 -3.02 -5.60 -13.83
C VAL A 180 -2.38 -5.38 -15.19
N TYR A 181 -2.79 -4.30 -15.84
CA TYR A 181 -2.08 -3.72 -16.97
C TYR A 181 -1.20 -2.58 -16.49
N ASP A 182 0.11 -2.70 -16.64
CA ASP A 182 1.08 -1.64 -16.37
C ASP A 182 1.14 -0.69 -17.58
N ARG A 183 0.69 0.53 -17.39
CA ARG A 183 0.63 1.55 -18.43
C ARG A 183 1.98 2.20 -18.73
N LEU A 184 2.93 2.16 -17.80
CA LEU A 184 4.26 2.72 -18.00
C LEU A 184 5.13 1.77 -18.81
N GLN A 185 5.04 0.48 -18.53
CA GLN A 185 5.82 -0.56 -19.22
C GLN A 185 5.08 -1.16 -20.42
N ASN A 186 3.78 -0.88 -20.57
CA ASN A 186 2.90 -1.48 -21.58
C ASN A 186 2.87 -3.01 -21.49
N THR A 187 2.81 -3.54 -20.27
CA THR A 187 2.79 -4.97 -19.98
C THR A 187 1.57 -5.38 -19.18
N ILE A 188 1.17 -6.63 -19.35
CA ILE A 188 0.11 -7.28 -18.55
C ILE A 188 0.77 -8.22 -17.55
N GLU A 189 0.35 -8.15 -16.29
CA GLU A 189 0.66 -9.13 -15.27
C GLU A 189 -0.62 -9.86 -14.86
N LEU A 190 -0.68 -11.14 -15.16
CA LEU A 190 -1.75 -12.03 -14.72
C LEU A 190 -1.29 -12.82 -13.49
N PHE A 191 -2.10 -12.82 -12.46
CA PHE A 191 -1.82 -13.53 -11.22
C PHE A 191 -2.42 -14.93 -11.26
N GLU A 192 -1.65 -15.91 -10.76
CA GLU A 192 -2.15 -17.26 -10.52
C GLU A 192 -3.03 -17.29 -9.26
N ASP A 193 -3.90 -18.29 -9.17
CA ASP A 193 -4.74 -18.47 -7.99
C ASP A 193 -3.90 -18.67 -6.72
N ASP A 194 -4.13 -17.83 -5.73
CA ASP A 194 -3.38 -17.87 -4.46
C ASP A 194 -3.94 -18.94 -3.52
N THR A 195 -3.29 -20.11 -3.51
CA THR A 195 -3.60 -21.18 -2.57
C THR A 195 -3.02 -20.93 -1.17
N SER A 196 -2.12 -19.94 -1.02
CA SER A 196 -1.43 -19.62 0.24
C SER A 196 -2.17 -18.59 1.10
N HIS A 197 -3.35 -18.11 0.67
CA HIS A 197 -4.12 -17.06 1.32
C HIS A 197 -3.29 -15.79 1.64
N GLY A 198 -2.39 -15.44 0.73
CA GLY A 198 -1.58 -14.23 0.83
C GLY A 198 -0.35 -14.36 1.73
N THR A 199 0.02 -15.53 2.22
CA THR A 199 1.22 -15.67 3.07
C THR A 199 2.53 -15.69 2.28
N ASN A 200 2.49 -16.12 1.02
CA ASN A 200 3.64 -16.23 0.13
C ASN A 200 3.63 -15.13 -0.96
N LYS A 201 4.75 -15.05 -1.71
CA LYS A 201 4.80 -14.27 -2.94
C LYS A 201 3.90 -14.92 -3.98
N LEU A 202 3.05 -14.11 -4.60
CA LEU A 202 2.17 -14.57 -5.67
C LEU A 202 2.99 -14.80 -6.93
N LYS A 203 2.69 -15.86 -7.66
CA LYS A 203 3.25 -16.09 -8.99
C LYS A 203 2.45 -15.27 -10.00
N SER A 204 3.14 -14.68 -10.94
CA SER A 204 2.53 -13.93 -12.04
C SER A 204 3.14 -14.33 -13.38
N THR A 205 2.34 -14.22 -14.43
CA THR A 205 2.79 -14.34 -15.82
C THR A 205 2.75 -12.95 -16.43
N THR A 206 3.91 -12.49 -16.93
CA THR A 206 4.06 -11.18 -17.58
C THR A 206 4.10 -11.37 -19.10
N GLY A 207 3.38 -10.51 -19.81
CA GLY A 207 3.39 -10.49 -21.27
C GLY A 207 2.91 -9.16 -21.85
N SER A 208 2.95 -9.02 -23.16
CA SER A 208 2.40 -7.85 -23.86
C SER A 208 0.93 -8.06 -24.23
N LEU A 209 0.23 -6.96 -24.56
CA LEU A 209 -1.16 -6.99 -25.06
C LEU A 209 -1.30 -7.86 -26.34
N ASP A 210 -0.24 -8.02 -27.12
CA ASP A 210 -0.23 -8.79 -28.37
C ASP A 210 0.18 -10.24 -28.17
N ASP A 211 0.49 -10.66 -26.95
CA ASP A 211 0.90 -12.03 -26.66
C ASP A 211 -0.28 -13.00 -26.81
N PRO A 212 -0.19 -14.02 -27.69
CA PRO A 212 -1.25 -15.01 -27.89
C PRO A 212 -1.62 -15.81 -26.62
N LYS A 213 -0.74 -15.87 -25.63
CA LYS A 213 -0.97 -16.56 -24.35
C LYS A 213 -1.81 -15.72 -23.36
N ILE A 214 -2.00 -14.45 -23.67
CA ILE A 214 -2.75 -13.51 -22.83
C ILE A 214 -4.16 -13.23 -23.38
N LYS A 215 -4.38 -13.54 -24.67
CA LYS A 215 -5.69 -13.54 -25.30
C LYS A 215 -6.46 -14.79 -24.92
#